data_f7230f623a23f9f1f45895f6294d43d4
#
_entry.id   f7230f623a23f9f1f45895f6294d43d4
#
_cell.length_a   1.000
_cell.length_b   1.000
_cell.length_c   1.000
_cell.angle_alpha   90.00
_cell.angle_beta   90.00
_cell.angle_gamma   90.00
#
_symmetry.space_group_name_H-M   'P 1'
#
loop_
_entity.id
_entity.type
_entity.pdbx_description
1 polymer ?
#
loop_
_entity_poly.entity_id
_entity_poly.type
_entity_poly.pdbx_seq_one_letter_code
_entity_poly.pdbx_strand_id
1 'polypeptide(L)'
;MNQFSAPASTTQPPIIAAKEDAFDRLTFLGWRTGLTAIVAGLAASFFLFGYALIYWRNADMDLMVIYNALVLNDGKPQLFFDHTAYLTILSLKLWFQLLHALDLLDGYSLSAIPPASNAAAFDAAMTGAVRAGRVLAWLIATGCVLIFAALVRRIVRDWRIALMATFAFAFSGAIAVHSRILRSELVAACPVIFAVMVLIVVGRSSSIARPLWMAVAAGICVLGLENKVQAILLIGALPLLLLPFGSPKSASVAFWSNTRSSWFATGIAAVAAIASASAVWPLISTGFDRGSLDAAHFHPLLLGRFGLYQGALLALIAACMIAYAATWRVSAAETLASMFAVAAGASIALLVLDVQYDANNVIAVLNPLEKMLTFADANTTDVASGSSLSGILLLLFDGMASVLARYSFVLHPSPRPTVFLTWLIVPGIVLAWRRGDRLVAIQALALLLGAIGIDALGVRRGLKSEYFIFTDPLIIIAGAILLDCLSDLRFRKWAYPLAVTLFGLHIAIGQAEPIKYALKRSGPESTCEWSRYYLPLLQPPWCAAPPARS
;
A
#
# COMPACT_ATOMS: atom_id res chain seq x y z
N MET A 1 50.36 -10.07 -53.28
CA MET A 1 50.22 -8.62 -53.27
C MET A 1 48.72 -8.32 -53.42
N ASN A 2 48.02 -8.13 -52.35
CA ASN A 2 46.65 -7.61 -52.39
C ASN A 2 46.53 -6.57 -51.26
N GLN A 3 46.44 -5.31 -51.68
CA GLN A 3 46.23 -4.16 -50.81
C GLN A 3 44.78 -4.16 -50.33
N PHE A 4 44.59 -4.29 -49.01
CA PHE A 4 43.30 -4.01 -48.38
C PHE A 4 43.19 -2.50 -48.15
N SER A 5 42.27 -1.87 -48.88
CA SER A 5 41.84 -0.48 -48.69
C SER A 5 41.07 -0.37 -47.37
N ALA A 6 41.46 0.56 -46.49
CA ALA A 6 40.75 0.91 -45.28
C ALA A 6 39.40 1.57 -45.63
N PRO A 7 38.30 1.26 -44.89
CA PRO A 7 37.03 1.96 -45.08
C PRO A 7 37.09 3.38 -44.52
N ALA A 8 36.49 4.29 -45.29
CA ALA A 8 36.37 5.72 -45.02
C ALA A 8 35.73 6.02 -43.64
N SER A 9 36.32 6.97 -42.96
CA SER A 9 35.78 7.55 -41.71
C SER A 9 34.37 8.14 -41.99
N THR A 10 33.36 7.55 -41.36
CA THR A 10 32.03 8.14 -41.30
C THR A 10 32.09 9.35 -40.36
N THR A 11 32.10 10.53 -40.93
CA THR A 11 31.87 11.79 -40.26
C THR A 11 30.52 11.72 -39.54
N GLN A 12 30.55 11.70 -38.19
CA GLN A 12 29.34 11.90 -37.39
C GLN A 12 28.67 13.22 -37.83
N PRO A 13 27.36 13.24 -38.05
CA PRO A 13 26.64 14.48 -38.29
C PRO A 13 26.82 15.41 -37.07
N PRO A 14 26.92 16.75 -37.32
CA PRO A 14 27.08 17.70 -36.25
C PRO A 14 25.95 17.56 -35.24
N ILE A 15 26.28 17.45 -33.96
CA ILE A 15 25.34 17.52 -32.86
C ILE A 15 24.62 18.86 -32.99
N ILE A 16 23.39 18.80 -33.52
CA ILE A 16 22.48 19.94 -33.50
C ILE A 16 22.26 20.28 -32.05
N ALA A 17 22.87 21.38 -31.62
CA ALA A 17 22.63 21.96 -30.30
C ALA A 17 21.10 22.08 -30.15
N ALA A 18 20.52 21.24 -29.31
CA ALA A 18 19.09 21.28 -29.04
C ALA A 18 18.78 22.68 -28.52
N LYS A 19 18.00 23.42 -29.29
CA LYS A 19 17.45 24.70 -28.86
C LYS A 19 16.77 24.45 -27.53
N GLU A 20 17.29 25.05 -26.45
CA GLU A 20 16.65 24.98 -25.11
C GLU A 20 15.19 25.38 -25.29
N ASP A 21 14.29 24.42 -25.15
CA ASP A 21 12.86 24.68 -25.26
C ASP A 21 12.43 25.61 -24.12
N ALA A 22 11.48 26.50 -24.39
CA ALA A 22 10.93 27.43 -23.39
C ALA A 22 10.45 26.72 -22.11
N PHE A 23 10.18 25.43 -22.19
CA PHE A 23 9.83 24.57 -21.04
C PHE A 23 11.04 24.24 -20.15
N ASP A 24 12.25 24.18 -20.71
CA ASP A 24 13.48 24.03 -19.90
C ASP A 24 13.76 25.28 -19.04
N ARG A 25 13.25 26.43 -19.45
CA ARG A 25 13.33 27.69 -18.67
C ARG A 25 12.31 27.72 -17.51
N LEU A 26 11.24 26.94 -17.55
CA LEU A 26 10.27 26.79 -16.46
C LEU A 26 10.72 25.79 -15.38
N THR A 27 11.81 25.04 -15.60
CA THR A 27 12.37 24.13 -14.60
C THR A 27 13.24 24.85 -13.58
N PHE A 28 12.69 25.87 -12.92
CA PHE A 28 13.30 26.48 -11.73
C PHE A 28 13.48 25.50 -10.58
N LEU A 29 12.74 24.38 -10.60
CA LEU A 29 12.72 23.39 -9.54
C LEU A 29 13.62 22.23 -9.93
N GLY A 30 14.86 22.20 -9.41
CA GLY A 30 15.65 20.98 -9.39
C GLY A 30 14.96 19.89 -8.55
N TRP A 31 15.41 18.66 -8.66
CA TRP A 31 14.86 17.51 -7.93
C TRP A 31 14.64 17.79 -6.43
N ARG A 32 15.67 18.33 -5.75
CA ARG A 32 15.62 18.64 -4.31
C ARG A 32 14.59 19.71 -3.99
N THR A 33 14.57 20.79 -4.76
CA THR A 33 13.62 21.90 -4.57
C THR A 33 12.18 21.43 -4.80
N GLY A 34 11.96 20.57 -5.81
CA GLY A 34 10.65 19.96 -6.05
C GLY A 34 10.18 19.09 -4.89
N LEU A 35 11.05 18.26 -4.32
CA LEU A 35 10.71 17.46 -3.13
C LEU A 35 10.41 18.36 -1.91
N THR A 36 11.20 19.41 -1.70
CA THR A 36 10.95 20.39 -0.62
C THR A 36 9.59 21.05 -0.79
N ALA A 37 9.23 21.44 -2.01
CA ALA A 37 7.92 22.02 -2.30
C ALA A 37 6.77 21.04 -2.03
N ILE A 38 6.94 19.75 -2.35
CA ILE A 38 5.97 18.70 -2.04
C ILE A 38 5.80 18.56 -0.53
N VAL A 39 6.89 18.48 0.23
CA VAL A 39 6.85 18.35 1.71
C VAL A 39 6.20 19.59 2.33
N ALA A 40 6.57 20.80 1.88
CA ALA A 40 5.96 22.04 2.34
C ALA A 40 4.46 22.10 2.03
N GLY A 41 4.04 21.64 0.85
CA GLY A 41 2.63 21.52 0.47
C GLY A 41 1.85 20.54 1.34
N LEU A 42 2.44 19.37 1.66
CA LEU A 42 1.85 18.41 2.59
C LEU A 42 1.72 18.99 3.99
N ALA A 43 2.75 19.69 4.48
CA ALA A 43 2.71 20.37 5.77
C ALA A 43 1.61 21.45 5.81
N ALA A 44 1.54 22.31 4.79
CA ALA A 44 0.49 23.31 4.69
C ALA A 44 -0.91 22.68 4.67
N SER A 45 -1.09 21.63 3.87
CA SER A 45 -2.35 20.87 3.81
C SER A 45 -2.74 20.27 5.17
N PHE A 46 -1.77 19.70 5.90
CA PHE A 46 -1.98 19.15 7.22
C PHE A 46 -2.37 20.21 8.25
N PHE A 47 -1.63 21.30 8.35
CA PHE A 47 -1.93 22.34 9.34
C PHE A 47 -3.25 23.06 9.07
N LEU A 48 -3.59 23.28 7.79
CA LEU A 48 -4.86 23.94 7.43
C LEU A 48 -6.08 23.05 7.61
N PHE A 49 -5.99 21.75 7.32
CA PHE A 49 -7.17 20.87 7.23
C PHE A 49 -7.09 19.61 8.09
N GLY A 50 -6.06 19.43 8.92
CA GLY A 50 -5.87 18.24 9.75
C GLY A 50 -5.63 18.55 11.22
N TYR A 51 -4.58 19.30 11.53
CA TYR A 51 -4.09 19.50 12.90
C TYR A 51 -5.12 20.10 13.84
N ALA A 52 -5.85 21.14 13.40
CA ALA A 52 -6.81 21.88 14.22
C ALA A 52 -8.21 21.25 14.29
N LEU A 53 -8.44 20.12 13.60
CA LEU A 53 -9.73 19.43 13.68
C LEU A 53 -10.01 18.96 15.11
N ILE A 54 -11.26 19.10 15.53
CA ILE A 54 -11.74 18.63 16.85
C ILE A 54 -11.46 17.12 16.95
N TYR A 55 -10.94 16.65 18.09
CA TYR A 55 -10.45 15.28 18.25
C TYR A 55 -11.53 14.20 18.05
N TRP A 56 -12.77 14.42 18.48
CA TRP A 56 -13.86 13.46 18.31
C TRP A 56 -14.48 13.45 16.90
N ARG A 57 -13.99 14.29 15.99
CA ARG A 57 -14.53 14.42 14.63
C ARG A 57 -14.45 13.14 13.82
N ASN A 58 -13.40 12.37 13.98
CA ASN A 58 -13.19 11.12 13.30
C ASN A 58 -13.03 9.97 14.32
N ALA A 59 -14.12 9.76 15.05
CA ALA A 59 -14.17 8.76 16.11
C ALA A 59 -13.85 7.35 15.61
N ASP A 60 -14.32 7.01 14.42
CA ASP A 60 -14.16 5.68 13.78
C ASP A 60 -12.70 5.24 13.59
N MET A 61 -11.77 6.17 13.39
CA MET A 61 -10.37 5.79 13.14
C MET A 61 -9.39 6.50 14.09
N ASP A 62 -9.31 7.83 14.06
CA ASP A 62 -8.37 8.59 14.89
C ASP A 62 -8.48 8.18 16.36
N LEU A 63 -9.69 8.33 16.91
CA LEU A 63 -9.93 8.13 18.34
C LEU A 63 -9.75 6.67 18.75
N MET A 64 -10.17 5.73 17.91
CA MET A 64 -10.03 4.29 18.17
C MET A 64 -8.55 3.86 18.18
N VAL A 65 -7.76 4.29 17.22
CA VAL A 65 -6.34 3.93 17.13
C VAL A 65 -5.55 4.56 18.29
N ILE A 66 -5.86 5.82 18.61
CA ILE A 66 -5.26 6.54 19.74
C ILE A 66 -5.62 5.86 21.06
N TYR A 67 -6.89 5.53 21.27
CA TYR A 67 -7.34 4.81 22.45
C TYR A 67 -6.58 3.49 22.66
N ASN A 68 -6.42 2.67 21.63
CA ASN A 68 -5.67 1.42 21.75
C ASN A 68 -4.18 1.65 22.07
N ALA A 69 -3.56 2.72 21.57
CA ALA A 69 -2.20 3.08 21.96
C ALA A 69 -2.10 3.52 23.43
N LEU A 70 -3.10 4.28 23.93
CA LEU A 70 -3.20 4.65 25.34
C LEU A 70 -3.39 3.41 26.23
N VAL A 71 -4.22 2.45 25.81
CA VAL A 71 -4.44 1.17 26.52
C VAL A 71 -3.14 0.36 26.60
N LEU A 72 -2.40 0.27 25.49
CA LEU A 72 -1.11 -0.43 25.46
C LEU A 72 -0.04 0.25 26.31
N ASN A 73 -0.09 1.57 26.48
CA ASN A 73 0.81 2.30 27.38
C ASN A 73 0.50 2.08 28.87
N ASP A 74 -0.73 1.67 29.20
CA ASP A 74 -1.09 1.18 30.54
C ASP A 74 -0.70 -0.29 30.79
N GLY A 75 -0.03 -0.95 29.83
CA GLY A 75 0.30 -2.37 29.92
C GLY A 75 -0.89 -3.31 29.75
N LYS A 76 -2.03 -2.80 29.27
CA LYS A 76 -3.23 -3.60 28.99
C LYS A 76 -3.20 -4.10 27.54
N PRO A 77 -3.83 -5.25 27.24
CA PRO A 77 -3.91 -5.76 25.87
C PRO A 77 -4.78 -4.85 24.99
N GLN A 78 -4.54 -4.89 23.69
CA GLN A 78 -5.41 -4.24 22.72
C GLN A 78 -6.83 -4.81 22.82
N LEU A 79 -7.84 -3.95 22.78
CA LEU A 79 -9.24 -4.34 23.01
C LEU A 79 -10.05 -4.49 21.72
N PHE A 80 -9.53 -4.02 20.59
CA PHE A 80 -10.26 -4.02 19.33
C PHE A 80 -9.42 -4.63 18.20
N PHE A 81 -9.93 -5.70 17.60
CA PHE A 81 -9.23 -6.52 16.61
C PHE A 81 -9.88 -6.56 15.23
N ASP A 82 -11.04 -5.95 15.00
CA ASP A 82 -11.65 -5.88 13.67
C ASP A 82 -10.75 -5.21 12.64
N HIS A 83 -9.97 -4.26 13.10
CA HIS A 83 -8.85 -3.69 12.38
C HIS A 83 -7.62 -3.90 13.25
N THR A 84 -6.81 -4.88 12.90
CA THR A 84 -5.62 -5.22 13.68
C THR A 84 -4.74 -4.00 13.91
N ALA A 85 -4.40 -3.27 12.84
CA ALA A 85 -3.69 -1.98 12.88
C ALA A 85 -2.42 -1.98 13.73
N TYR A 86 -1.78 -3.16 13.92
CA TYR A 86 -0.69 -3.34 14.89
C TYR A 86 0.46 -2.36 14.71
N LEU A 87 1.01 -2.28 13.50
CA LEU A 87 2.15 -1.39 13.26
C LEU A 87 1.77 0.07 13.49
N THR A 88 0.52 0.45 13.16
CA THR A 88 0.01 1.79 13.41
C THR A 88 -0.10 2.07 14.90
N ILE A 89 -0.71 1.15 15.66
CA ILE A 89 -0.90 1.30 17.10
C ILE A 89 0.44 1.23 17.83
N LEU A 90 1.34 0.31 17.46
CA LEU A 90 2.67 0.20 18.03
C LEU A 90 3.51 1.46 17.78
N SER A 91 3.48 1.97 16.54
CA SER A 91 4.17 3.22 16.19
C SER A 91 3.66 4.39 17.03
N LEU A 92 2.35 4.45 17.22
CA LEU A 92 1.72 5.50 18.03
C LEU A 92 2.05 5.35 19.53
N LYS A 93 2.04 4.12 20.06
CA LYS A 93 2.47 3.82 21.42
C LYS A 93 3.88 4.35 21.67
N LEU A 94 4.83 3.98 20.81
CA LEU A 94 6.24 4.42 20.93
C LEU A 94 6.37 5.94 20.77
N TRP A 95 5.61 6.53 19.87
CA TRP A 95 5.56 7.98 19.66
C TRP A 95 5.08 8.72 20.91
N PHE A 96 4.01 8.24 21.53
CA PHE A 96 3.49 8.82 22.76
C PHE A 96 4.48 8.70 23.92
N GLN A 97 5.15 7.55 24.07
CA GLN A 97 6.22 7.35 25.06
C GLN A 97 7.39 8.32 24.84
N LEU A 98 7.79 8.51 23.57
CA LEU A 98 8.84 9.46 23.21
C LEU A 98 8.45 10.90 23.58
N LEU A 99 7.23 11.32 23.19
CA LEU A 99 6.75 12.67 23.52
C LEU A 99 6.61 12.90 25.02
N HIS A 100 6.16 11.89 25.77
CA HIS A 100 6.10 11.95 27.22
C HIS A 100 7.49 12.08 27.85
N ALA A 101 8.46 11.29 27.39
CA ALA A 101 9.84 11.39 27.84
C ALA A 101 10.52 12.75 27.53
N LEU A 102 9.96 13.52 26.59
CA LEU A 102 10.39 14.86 26.25
C LEU A 102 9.53 15.97 26.90
N ASP A 103 8.64 15.62 27.82
CA ASP A 103 7.68 16.53 28.47
C ASP A 103 6.76 17.28 27.49
N LEU A 104 6.46 16.68 26.34
CA LEU A 104 5.60 17.24 25.30
C LEU A 104 4.17 16.68 25.29
N LEU A 105 3.90 15.60 26.03
CA LEU A 105 2.60 14.94 26.10
C LEU A 105 2.35 14.32 27.47
N ASP A 106 1.45 14.90 28.25
CA ASP A 106 1.04 14.36 29.55
C ASP A 106 0.08 13.17 29.40
N GLY A 107 -0.91 13.28 28.50
CA GLY A 107 -1.91 12.25 28.22
C GLY A 107 -1.39 11.13 27.30
N TYR A 108 -0.31 10.45 27.69
CA TYR A 108 0.34 9.40 26.87
C TYR A 108 -0.21 7.99 27.13
N SER A 109 -0.91 7.78 28.27
CA SER A 109 -1.54 6.51 28.64
C SER A 109 -2.99 6.72 29.05
N LEU A 110 -3.78 5.66 29.11
CA LEU A 110 -5.19 5.76 29.45
C LEU A 110 -5.39 6.27 30.90
N SER A 111 -4.56 5.84 31.84
CA SER A 111 -4.58 6.28 33.24
C SER A 111 -4.17 7.75 33.39
N ALA A 112 -3.43 8.31 32.43
CA ALA A 112 -3.06 9.73 32.41
C ALA A 112 -4.16 10.64 31.84
N ILE A 113 -5.24 10.08 31.28
CA ILE A 113 -6.39 10.86 30.82
C ILE A 113 -7.27 11.19 32.02
N PRO A 114 -7.57 12.48 32.29
CA PRO A 114 -8.47 12.87 33.38
C PRO A 114 -9.87 12.24 33.25
N PRO A 115 -10.58 12.01 34.36
CA PRO A 115 -11.90 11.43 34.33
C PRO A 115 -12.94 12.36 33.67
N ALA A 116 -14.02 11.78 33.15
CA ALA A 116 -15.13 12.51 32.50
C ALA A 116 -15.77 13.60 33.37
N SER A 117 -15.69 13.48 34.70
CA SER A 117 -16.15 14.48 35.66
C SER A 117 -15.40 15.81 35.57
N ASN A 118 -14.16 15.79 35.09
CA ASN A 118 -13.37 16.99 34.79
C ASN A 118 -13.30 17.20 33.26
N ALA A 119 -14.43 17.62 32.68
CA ALA A 119 -14.58 17.73 31.24
C ALA A 119 -13.52 18.60 30.56
N ALA A 120 -13.11 19.71 31.18
CA ALA A 120 -12.11 20.61 30.60
C ALA A 120 -10.70 19.96 30.53
N ALA A 121 -10.28 19.30 31.60
CA ALA A 121 -8.99 18.60 31.63
C ALA A 121 -9.00 17.37 30.69
N PHE A 122 -10.12 16.63 30.62
CA PHE A 122 -10.30 15.54 29.68
C PHE A 122 -10.17 16.03 28.22
N ASP A 123 -10.87 17.11 27.88
CA ASP A 123 -10.85 17.68 26.52
C ASP A 123 -9.44 18.15 26.13
N ALA A 124 -8.72 18.79 27.05
CA ALA A 124 -7.34 19.21 26.83
C ALA A 124 -6.41 18.01 26.59
N ALA A 125 -6.46 16.95 27.43
CA ALA A 125 -5.64 15.77 27.32
C ALA A 125 -5.92 15.00 26.02
N MET A 126 -7.20 14.77 25.69
CA MET A 126 -7.59 14.09 24.45
C MET A 126 -7.23 14.90 23.19
N THR A 127 -7.38 16.23 23.23
CA THR A 127 -6.94 17.10 22.14
C THR A 127 -5.44 16.99 21.93
N GLY A 128 -4.64 16.98 23.01
CA GLY A 128 -3.20 16.79 22.94
C GLY A 128 -2.81 15.45 22.33
N ALA A 129 -3.38 14.35 22.81
CA ALA A 129 -3.12 13.01 22.31
C ALA A 129 -3.48 12.84 20.83
N VAL A 130 -4.66 13.34 20.40
CA VAL A 130 -5.10 13.25 19.01
C VAL A 130 -4.23 14.11 18.09
N ARG A 131 -3.87 15.33 18.50
CA ARG A 131 -2.96 16.18 17.72
C ARG A 131 -1.57 15.54 17.57
N ALA A 132 -1.04 14.95 18.65
CA ALA A 132 0.21 14.20 18.60
C ALA A 132 0.13 13.01 17.64
N GLY A 133 -0.96 12.25 17.66
CA GLY A 133 -1.21 11.15 16.73
C GLY A 133 -1.31 11.61 15.27
N ARG A 134 -1.96 12.74 14.99
CA ARG A 134 -2.05 13.32 13.65
C ARG A 134 -0.71 13.82 13.12
N VAL A 135 0.15 14.35 14.00
CA VAL A 135 1.54 14.69 13.62
C VAL A 135 2.28 13.44 13.17
N LEU A 136 2.14 12.33 13.89
CA LEU A 136 2.72 11.04 13.47
C LEU A 136 2.15 10.59 12.11
N ALA A 137 0.85 10.72 11.88
CA ALA A 137 0.22 10.40 10.59
C ALA A 137 0.83 11.20 9.44
N TRP A 138 1.01 12.51 9.64
CA TRP A 138 1.67 13.38 8.67
C TRP A 138 3.14 12.99 8.43
N LEU A 139 3.90 12.65 9.47
CA LEU A 139 5.28 12.18 9.37
C LEU A 139 5.37 10.88 8.56
N ILE A 140 4.50 9.90 8.86
CA ILE A 140 4.44 8.64 8.13
C ILE A 140 4.08 8.88 6.67
N ALA A 141 3.05 9.67 6.38
CA ALA A 141 2.63 9.98 5.02
C ALA A 141 3.74 10.68 4.22
N THR A 142 4.42 11.64 4.84
CA THR A 142 5.56 12.34 4.23
C THR A 142 6.72 11.38 3.97
N GLY A 143 7.05 10.51 4.92
CA GLY A 143 8.06 9.46 4.76
C GLY A 143 7.71 8.52 3.60
N CYS A 144 6.46 8.07 3.51
CA CYS A 144 5.98 7.24 2.40
C CYS A 144 6.13 7.95 1.03
N VAL A 145 5.80 9.23 0.96
CA VAL A 145 5.96 10.02 -0.27
C VAL A 145 7.44 10.15 -0.68
N LEU A 146 8.33 10.37 0.28
CA LEU A 146 9.78 10.46 0.00
C LEU A 146 10.38 9.12 -0.44
N ILE A 147 9.96 8.01 0.17
CA ILE A 147 10.36 6.66 -0.26
C ILE A 147 9.83 6.37 -1.67
N PHE A 148 8.56 6.69 -1.93
CA PHE A 148 7.98 6.58 -3.27
C PHE A 148 8.79 7.38 -4.30
N ALA A 149 9.16 8.63 -3.99
CA ALA A 149 9.98 9.48 -4.84
C ALA A 149 11.33 8.83 -5.17
N ALA A 150 12.01 8.29 -4.15
CA ALA A 150 13.31 7.63 -4.32
C ALA A 150 13.20 6.38 -5.19
N LEU A 151 12.12 5.60 -5.04
CA LEU A 151 11.90 4.37 -5.80
C LEU A 151 11.44 4.66 -7.23
N VAL A 152 10.49 5.57 -7.45
CA VAL A 152 10.04 5.92 -8.81
C VAL A 152 11.18 6.55 -9.61
N ARG A 153 12.06 7.32 -8.98
CA ARG A 153 13.28 7.87 -9.62
C ARG A 153 14.24 6.78 -10.14
N ARG A 154 14.17 5.56 -9.58
CA ARG A 154 14.94 4.40 -10.06
C ARG A 154 14.20 3.60 -11.13
N ILE A 155 12.88 3.75 -11.22
CA ILE A 155 12.04 3.06 -12.21
C ILE A 155 12.03 3.81 -13.54
N VAL A 156 11.94 5.14 -13.51
CA VAL A 156 11.93 6.02 -14.70
C VAL A 156 13.28 6.73 -14.86
N ARG A 157 13.61 7.10 -16.12
CA ARG A 157 14.90 7.73 -16.45
C ARG A 157 14.88 9.23 -16.17
N ASP A 158 13.79 9.90 -16.60
CA ASP A 158 13.64 11.34 -16.45
C ASP A 158 13.18 11.68 -15.01
N TRP A 159 14.00 12.46 -14.30
CA TRP A 159 13.69 12.90 -12.94
C TRP A 159 12.46 13.82 -12.87
N ARG A 160 12.11 14.50 -13.97
CA ARG A 160 10.92 15.37 -14.06
C ARG A 160 9.66 14.52 -14.00
N ILE A 161 9.64 13.40 -14.72
CA ILE A 161 8.55 12.42 -14.66
C ILE A 161 8.45 11.81 -13.28
N ALA A 162 9.59 11.47 -12.66
CA ALA A 162 9.60 10.96 -11.29
C ALA A 162 9.02 11.99 -10.30
N LEU A 163 9.35 13.27 -10.46
CA LEU A 163 8.83 14.35 -9.63
C LEU A 163 7.31 14.55 -9.85
N MET A 164 6.85 14.53 -11.10
CA MET A 164 5.41 14.59 -11.42
C MET A 164 4.64 13.42 -10.82
N ALA A 165 5.16 12.20 -10.93
CA ALA A 165 4.55 11.01 -10.32
C ALA A 165 4.50 11.14 -8.78
N THR A 166 5.58 11.64 -8.17
CA THR A 166 5.64 11.90 -6.73
C THR A 166 4.62 12.96 -6.32
N PHE A 167 4.49 14.02 -7.08
CA PHE A 167 3.52 15.08 -6.83
C PHE A 167 2.09 14.54 -6.93
N ALA A 168 1.79 13.73 -7.96
CA ALA A 168 0.49 13.08 -8.10
C ALA A 168 0.17 12.16 -6.93
N PHE A 169 1.13 11.40 -6.44
CA PHE A 169 0.96 10.54 -5.28
C PHE A 169 0.76 11.35 -3.99
N ALA A 170 1.60 12.33 -3.73
CA ALA A 170 1.55 13.17 -2.53
C ALA A 170 0.22 13.90 -2.36
N PHE A 171 -0.37 14.36 -3.46
CA PHE A 171 -1.64 15.11 -3.45
C PHE A 171 -2.82 14.28 -3.94
N SER A 172 -2.70 12.95 -4.02
CA SER A 172 -3.85 12.06 -4.24
C SER A 172 -4.83 12.14 -3.07
N GLY A 173 -6.09 11.81 -3.32
CA GLY A 173 -7.12 11.74 -2.28
C GLY A 173 -6.74 10.77 -1.16
N ALA A 174 -6.07 9.67 -1.51
CA ALA A 174 -5.58 8.68 -0.57
C ALA A 174 -4.58 9.29 0.45
N ILE A 175 -3.50 9.91 -0.03
CA ILE A 175 -2.51 10.55 0.86
C ILE A 175 -3.13 11.74 1.61
N ALA A 176 -4.02 12.49 0.97
CA ALA A 176 -4.69 13.61 1.62
C ALA A 176 -5.50 13.22 2.85
N VAL A 177 -6.14 12.06 2.84
CA VAL A 177 -6.85 11.52 4.02
C VAL A 177 -5.83 11.11 5.08
N HIS A 178 -4.88 10.27 4.72
CA HIS A 178 -3.94 9.64 5.67
C HIS A 178 -2.90 10.60 6.25
N SER A 179 -2.63 11.72 5.61
CA SER A 179 -1.75 12.76 6.18
C SER A 179 -2.43 13.65 7.22
N ARG A 180 -3.75 13.56 7.37
CA ARG A 180 -4.55 14.41 8.28
C ARG A 180 -5.19 13.63 9.41
N ILE A 181 -5.41 12.34 9.20
CA ILE A 181 -6.13 11.46 10.11
C ILE A 181 -5.31 10.19 10.28
N LEU A 182 -5.11 9.74 11.50
CA LEU A 182 -4.40 8.49 11.76
C LEU A 182 -5.27 7.30 11.34
N ARG A 183 -4.82 6.56 10.34
CA ARG A 183 -5.51 5.39 9.79
C ARG A 183 -4.51 4.28 9.48
N SER A 184 -4.99 3.04 9.52
CA SER A 184 -4.15 1.86 9.31
C SER A 184 -3.84 1.55 7.84
N GLU A 185 -4.64 2.07 6.89
CA GLU A 185 -4.53 1.71 5.47
C GLU A 185 -3.20 2.16 4.85
N LEU A 186 -2.69 3.33 5.22
CA LEU A 186 -1.41 3.83 4.71
C LEU A 186 -0.24 2.92 5.10
N VAL A 187 -0.21 2.53 6.38
CA VAL A 187 0.84 1.65 6.94
C VAL A 187 0.71 0.22 6.44
N ALA A 188 -0.47 -0.18 5.95
CA ALA A 188 -0.68 -1.45 5.28
C ALA A 188 -0.25 -1.43 3.81
N ALA A 189 -0.67 -0.40 3.06
CA ALA A 189 -0.52 -0.34 1.61
C ALA A 189 0.89 0.06 1.17
N CYS A 190 1.44 1.15 1.75
CA CYS A 190 2.72 1.70 1.29
C CYS A 190 3.89 0.71 1.37
N PRO A 191 4.10 -0.06 2.45
CA PRO A 191 5.16 -1.05 2.49
C PRO A 191 5.04 -2.09 1.36
N VAL A 192 3.83 -2.60 1.10
CA VAL A 192 3.59 -3.58 0.02
C VAL A 192 3.85 -2.96 -1.36
N ILE A 193 3.43 -1.71 -1.58
CA ILE A 193 3.73 -0.97 -2.81
C ILE A 193 5.24 -0.77 -2.97
N PHE A 194 5.94 -0.44 -1.88
CA PHE A 194 7.40 -0.30 -1.91
C PHE A 194 8.08 -1.64 -2.20
N ALA A 195 7.56 -2.75 -1.67
CA ALA A 195 8.02 -4.08 -2.04
C ALA A 195 7.86 -4.32 -3.55
N VAL A 196 6.70 -4.01 -4.14
CA VAL A 196 6.49 -4.07 -5.60
C VAL A 196 7.53 -3.23 -6.34
N MET A 197 7.72 -1.96 -5.95
CA MET A 197 8.66 -1.05 -6.61
C MET A 197 10.12 -1.51 -6.48
N VAL A 198 10.53 -1.99 -5.31
CA VAL A 198 11.87 -2.55 -5.08
C VAL A 198 12.07 -3.77 -5.97
N LEU A 199 11.11 -4.68 -6.03
CA LEU A 199 11.20 -5.88 -6.85
C LEU A 199 11.21 -5.55 -8.35
N ILE A 200 10.52 -4.49 -8.80
CA ILE A 200 10.64 -3.96 -10.17
C ILE A 200 12.09 -3.50 -10.44
N VAL A 201 12.69 -2.75 -9.53
CA VAL A 201 14.08 -2.26 -9.67
C VAL A 201 15.06 -3.44 -9.66
N VAL A 202 14.91 -4.35 -8.71
CA VAL A 202 15.76 -5.55 -8.55
C VAL A 202 15.61 -6.51 -9.73
N GLY A 203 14.39 -6.71 -10.24
CA GLY A 203 14.11 -7.53 -11.42
C GLY A 203 14.80 -7.04 -12.70
N ARG A 204 15.04 -5.73 -12.81
CA ARG A 204 15.77 -5.11 -13.93
C ARG A 204 17.29 -5.10 -13.74
N SER A 205 17.79 -5.41 -12.55
CA SER A 205 19.20 -5.37 -12.20
C SER A 205 19.80 -6.78 -12.12
N SER A 206 21.11 -6.89 -12.33
CA SER A 206 21.88 -8.11 -12.12
C SER A 206 22.35 -8.20 -10.66
N SER A 207 21.44 -8.36 -9.71
CA SER A 207 21.76 -8.38 -8.28
C SER A 207 21.88 -9.81 -7.74
N ILE A 208 22.99 -10.13 -7.09
CA ILE A 208 23.17 -11.38 -6.34
C ILE A 208 22.18 -11.47 -5.17
N ALA A 209 21.81 -10.32 -4.60
CA ALA A 209 20.93 -10.22 -3.44
C ALA A 209 19.43 -10.35 -3.77
N ARG A 210 19.07 -10.78 -4.98
CA ARG A 210 17.66 -10.88 -5.40
C ARG A 210 16.80 -11.76 -4.47
N PRO A 211 17.26 -12.98 -4.04
CA PRO A 211 16.52 -13.77 -3.06
C PRO A 211 16.34 -13.06 -1.72
N LEU A 212 17.34 -12.29 -1.25
CA LEU A 212 17.22 -11.51 -0.01
C LEU A 212 16.12 -10.43 -0.13
N TRP A 213 16.04 -9.72 -1.26
CA TRP A 213 14.98 -8.76 -1.50
C TRP A 213 13.60 -9.41 -1.58
N MET A 214 13.52 -10.65 -2.08
CA MET A 214 12.28 -11.43 -2.05
C MET A 214 11.87 -11.78 -0.60
N ALA A 215 12.82 -12.17 0.27
CA ALA A 215 12.54 -12.40 1.69
C ALA A 215 12.04 -11.14 2.39
N VAL A 216 12.71 -10.01 2.19
CA VAL A 216 12.31 -8.72 2.76
C VAL A 216 10.92 -8.32 2.27
N ALA A 217 10.64 -8.46 0.97
CA ALA A 217 9.34 -8.16 0.39
C ALA A 217 8.23 -9.04 0.99
N ALA A 218 8.47 -10.33 1.15
CA ALA A 218 7.51 -11.26 1.76
C ALA A 218 7.22 -10.90 3.22
N GLY A 219 8.26 -10.59 4.01
CA GLY A 219 8.10 -10.13 5.39
C GLY A 219 7.30 -8.83 5.49
N ILE A 220 7.61 -7.85 4.64
CA ILE A 220 6.87 -6.59 4.55
C ILE A 220 5.40 -6.83 4.16
N CYS A 221 5.11 -7.78 3.26
CA CYS A 221 3.75 -8.13 2.89
C CYS A 221 2.95 -8.68 4.09
N VAL A 222 3.56 -9.55 4.90
CA VAL A 222 2.92 -10.09 6.12
C VAL A 222 2.65 -8.95 7.11
N LEU A 223 3.61 -8.07 7.36
CA LEU A 223 3.43 -6.92 8.25
C LEU A 223 2.34 -5.95 7.75
N GLY A 224 2.27 -5.73 6.45
CA GLY A 224 1.20 -4.94 5.83
C GLY A 224 -0.18 -5.59 6.00
N LEU A 225 -0.25 -6.90 5.83
CA LEU A 225 -1.48 -7.68 6.00
C LEU A 225 -2.01 -7.60 7.43
N GLU A 226 -1.12 -7.71 8.42
CA GLU A 226 -1.45 -7.60 9.84
C GLU A 226 -1.92 -6.21 10.24
N ASN A 227 -1.46 -5.20 9.53
CA ASN A 227 -1.93 -3.84 9.77
C ASN A 227 -3.34 -3.58 9.18
N LYS A 228 -3.65 -4.15 8.01
CA LYS A 228 -4.98 -4.07 7.38
C LYS A 228 -5.21 -5.21 6.39
N VAL A 229 -6.26 -5.95 6.59
CA VAL A 229 -6.58 -7.14 5.80
C VAL A 229 -6.74 -6.87 4.28
N GLN A 230 -7.12 -5.65 3.88
CA GLN A 230 -7.20 -5.27 2.47
C GLN A 230 -5.88 -5.40 1.71
N ALA A 231 -4.74 -5.40 2.41
CA ALA A 231 -3.44 -5.63 1.80
C ALA A 231 -3.37 -6.98 1.05
N ILE A 232 -4.21 -7.98 1.42
CA ILE A 232 -4.25 -9.29 0.72
C ILE A 232 -4.55 -9.15 -0.77
N LEU A 233 -5.35 -8.16 -1.16
CA LEU A 233 -5.68 -7.95 -2.58
C LEU A 233 -4.46 -7.51 -3.38
N LEU A 234 -3.66 -6.61 -2.81
CA LEU A 234 -2.41 -6.16 -3.42
C LEU A 234 -1.34 -7.26 -3.37
N ILE A 235 -1.24 -8.00 -2.27
CA ILE A 235 -0.31 -9.13 -2.12
C ILE A 235 -0.64 -10.24 -3.11
N GLY A 236 -1.91 -10.57 -3.30
CA GLY A 236 -2.34 -11.57 -4.28
C GLY A 236 -2.10 -11.14 -5.73
N ALA A 237 -2.18 -9.84 -6.02
CA ALA A 237 -1.88 -9.29 -7.33
C ALA A 237 -0.37 -9.17 -7.61
N LEU A 238 0.46 -8.99 -6.57
CA LEU A 238 1.89 -8.71 -6.67
C LEU A 238 2.65 -9.69 -7.58
N PRO A 239 2.51 -11.03 -7.47
CA PRO A 239 3.24 -11.95 -8.33
C PRO A 239 2.90 -11.78 -9.82
N LEU A 240 1.64 -11.51 -10.14
CA LEU A 240 1.18 -11.23 -11.51
C LEU A 240 1.70 -9.90 -12.03
N LEU A 241 1.70 -8.86 -11.18
CA LEU A 241 2.21 -7.54 -11.52
C LEU A 241 3.69 -7.57 -11.88
N LEU A 242 4.47 -8.43 -11.25
CA LEU A 242 5.91 -8.52 -11.45
C LEU A 242 6.32 -9.32 -12.69
N LEU A 243 5.45 -10.17 -13.25
CA LEU A 243 5.77 -11.00 -14.41
C LEU A 243 6.44 -10.24 -15.56
N PRO A 244 5.97 -9.04 -16.00
CA PRO A 244 6.58 -8.32 -17.11
C PRO A 244 7.80 -7.46 -16.72
N PHE A 245 8.24 -7.45 -15.45
CA PHE A 245 9.31 -6.58 -14.96
C PHE A 245 10.67 -7.25 -14.84
N GLY A 246 10.96 -8.22 -15.67
CA GLY A 246 12.26 -8.83 -15.76
C GLY A 246 13.15 -8.21 -16.87
N SER A 247 14.36 -8.67 -16.97
CA SER A 247 15.31 -8.35 -18.05
C SER A 247 16.14 -9.56 -18.43
N PRO A 248 16.33 -9.86 -19.72
CA PRO A 248 17.23 -10.93 -20.16
C PRO A 248 18.68 -10.74 -19.69
N LYS A 249 19.09 -9.47 -19.48
CA LYS A 249 20.42 -9.14 -18.93
C LYS A 249 20.55 -9.51 -17.46
N SER A 250 19.45 -9.59 -16.73
CA SER A 250 19.44 -9.96 -15.31
C SER A 250 19.55 -11.47 -15.08
N ALA A 251 19.29 -12.27 -16.09
CA ALA A 251 19.44 -13.73 -16.03
C ALA A 251 20.91 -14.20 -15.94
N SER A 252 21.88 -13.33 -16.24
CA SER A 252 23.28 -13.68 -16.39
C SER A 252 24.17 -13.30 -15.20
N VAL A 253 23.63 -13.31 -13.97
CA VAL A 253 24.51 -13.19 -12.78
C VAL A 253 25.33 -14.47 -12.65
N ALA A 254 26.63 -14.38 -12.88
CA ALA A 254 27.53 -15.52 -12.89
C ALA A 254 27.45 -16.35 -11.60
N PHE A 255 27.22 -15.73 -10.46
CA PHE A 255 27.03 -16.41 -9.18
C PHE A 255 25.84 -17.39 -9.22
N TRP A 256 24.72 -17.05 -9.82
CA TRP A 256 23.49 -17.86 -9.87
C TRP A 256 23.46 -18.85 -11.07
N SER A 257 24.52 -18.96 -11.85
CA SER A 257 24.58 -19.81 -13.04
C SER A 257 24.70 -21.33 -12.77
N ASN A 258 24.01 -21.85 -11.75
CA ASN A 258 24.01 -23.26 -11.33
C ASN A 258 25.39 -23.79 -10.89
N THR A 259 26.20 -22.92 -10.30
CA THR A 259 27.52 -23.27 -9.70
C THR A 259 27.34 -23.96 -8.35
N ARG A 260 28.40 -24.60 -7.83
CA ARG A 260 28.38 -25.17 -6.46
C ARG A 260 28.04 -24.11 -5.40
N SER A 261 28.54 -22.88 -5.55
CA SER A 261 28.25 -21.76 -4.64
C SER A 261 26.81 -21.34 -4.66
N SER A 262 26.15 -21.32 -5.83
CA SER A 262 24.73 -21.00 -5.93
C SER A 262 23.84 -22.07 -5.27
N TRP A 263 24.15 -23.34 -5.46
CA TRP A 263 23.44 -24.44 -4.79
C TRP A 263 23.68 -24.45 -3.28
N PHE A 264 24.90 -24.10 -2.83
CA PHE A 264 25.17 -23.91 -1.40
C PHE A 264 24.34 -22.76 -0.80
N ALA A 265 24.26 -21.60 -1.48
CA ALA A 265 23.40 -20.49 -1.07
C ALA A 265 21.92 -20.87 -1.05
N THR A 266 21.46 -21.65 -2.04
CA THR A 266 20.09 -22.22 -2.07
C THR A 266 19.86 -23.14 -0.86
N GLY A 267 20.84 -23.96 -0.49
CA GLY A 267 20.78 -24.80 0.71
C GLY A 267 20.64 -23.97 1.99
N ILE A 268 21.40 -22.88 2.12
CA ILE A 268 21.24 -21.95 3.27
C ILE A 268 19.83 -21.37 3.31
N ALA A 269 19.30 -20.90 2.17
CA ALA A 269 17.95 -20.38 2.10
C ALA A 269 16.90 -21.44 2.48
N ALA A 270 17.09 -22.69 2.04
CA ALA A 270 16.21 -23.80 2.41
C ALA A 270 16.24 -24.09 3.92
N VAL A 271 17.44 -24.13 4.52
CA VAL A 271 17.58 -24.31 5.99
C VAL A 271 16.89 -23.17 6.75
N ALA A 272 17.11 -21.92 6.32
CA ALA A 272 16.44 -20.77 6.93
C ALA A 272 14.92 -20.85 6.81
N ALA A 273 14.38 -21.26 5.65
CA ALA A 273 12.96 -21.45 5.43
C ALA A 273 12.38 -22.57 6.32
N ILE A 274 13.03 -23.72 6.38
CA ILE A 274 12.60 -24.85 7.20
C ILE A 274 12.64 -24.47 8.68
N ALA A 275 13.74 -23.87 9.16
CA ALA A 275 13.88 -23.48 10.56
C ALA A 275 12.83 -22.45 10.98
N SER A 276 12.63 -21.39 10.19
CA SER A 276 11.62 -20.36 10.48
C SER A 276 10.18 -20.88 10.36
N ALA A 277 9.89 -21.72 9.35
CA ALA A 277 8.58 -22.37 9.20
C ALA A 277 8.28 -23.34 10.36
N SER A 278 9.29 -24.11 10.82
CA SER A 278 9.13 -25.00 11.97
C SER A 278 8.87 -24.22 13.26
N ALA A 279 9.52 -23.07 13.43
CA ALA A 279 9.31 -22.21 14.59
C ALA A 279 7.91 -21.57 14.59
N VAL A 280 7.39 -21.21 13.42
CA VAL A 280 6.06 -20.59 13.29
C VAL A 280 4.92 -21.61 13.16
N TRP A 281 5.25 -22.91 12.98
CA TRP A 281 4.25 -23.97 12.76
C TRP A 281 3.14 -24.05 13.82
N PRO A 282 3.41 -23.87 15.14
CA PRO A 282 2.36 -23.85 16.14
C PRO A 282 1.28 -22.80 15.85
N LEU A 283 1.67 -21.60 15.42
CA LEU A 283 0.74 -20.54 15.05
C LEU A 283 -0.08 -20.89 13.80
N ILE A 284 0.60 -21.43 12.78
CA ILE A 284 -0.05 -21.83 11.54
C ILE A 284 -1.05 -22.97 11.81
N SER A 285 -0.67 -23.99 12.59
CA SER A 285 -1.55 -25.12 12.91
C SER A 285 -2.77 -24.68 13.72
N THR A 286 -2.61 -23.74 14.66
CA THR A 286 -3.72 -23.14 15.40
C THR A 286 -4.67 -22.40 14.46
N GLY A 287 -4.13 -21.66 13.49
CA GLY A 287 -4.94 -20.98 12.47
C GLY A 287 -5.74 -21.90 11.56
N PHE A 288 -5.38 -23.20 11.47
CA PHE A 288 -6.15 -24.23 10.76
C PHE A 288 -7.12 -25.00 11.66
N ASP A 289 -7.04 -24.84 12.98
CA ASP A 289 -7.94 -25.48 13.91
C ASP A 289 -9.32 -24.84 13.89
N ARG A 290 -10.36 -25.67 13.72
CA ARG A 290 -11.74 -25.19 13.60
C ARG A 290 -12.22 -24.50 14.87
N GLY A 291 -11.86 -25.01 16.04
CA GLY A 291 -12.25 -24.40 17.31
C GLY A 291 -11.67 -23.00 17.49
N SER A 292 -10.40 -22.80 17.08
CA SER A 292 -9.74 -21.48 17.10
C SER A 292 -10.39 -20.51 16.11
N LEU A 293 -10.78 -20.97 14.91
CA LEU A 293 -11.47 -20.15 13.91
C LEU A 293 -12.88 -19.75 14.39
N ASP A 294 -13.63 -20.68 14.99
CA ASP A 294 -14.95 -20.39 15.58
C ASP A 294 -14.83 -19.39 16.74
N ALA A 295 -13.84 -19.55 17.62
CA ALA A 295 -13.57 -18.62 18.70
C ALA A 295 -13.17 -17.21 18.20
N ALA A 296 -12.50 -17.11 17.07
CA ALA A 296 -12.15 -15.87 16.41
C ALA A 296 -13.33 -15.24 15.62
N HIS A 297 -14.52 -15.85 15.68
CA HIS A 297 -15.74 -15.39 14.98
C HIS A 297 -15.57 -15.26 13.46
N PHE A 298 -14.88 -16.21 12.83
CA PHE A 298 -14.80 -16.29 11.38
C PHE A 298 -16.11 -16.79 10.76
N HIS A 299 -16.34 -16.41 9.50
CA HIS A 299 -17.57 -16.73 8.80
C HIS A 299 -17.68 -18.22 8.49
N PRO A 300 -18.78 -18.93 8.88
CA PRO A 300 -18.89 -20.37 8.74
C PRO A 300 -18.77 -20.89 7.30
N LEU A 301 -19.14 -20.10 6.30
CA LEU A 301 -19.09 -20.50 4.89
C LEU A 301 -17.68 -20.79 4.38
N LEU A 302 -16.66 -20.15 4.94
CA LEU A 302 -15.27 -20.26 4.51
C LEU A 302 -14.43 -21.17 5.41
N LEU A 303 -14.88 -21.45 6.63
CA LEU A 303 -14.17 -22.30 7.58
C LEU A 303 -13.78 -23.66 6.99
N GLY A 304 -14.71 -24.32 6.27
CA GLY A 304 -14.46 -25.61 5.63
C GLY A 304 -13.49 -25.57 4.44
N ARG A 305 -13.11 -24.38 3.97
CA ARG A 305 -12.22 -24.16 2.82
C ARG A 305 -10.97 -23.38 3.17
N PHE A 306 -10.72 -23.16 4.45
CA PHE A 306 -9.60 -22.34 4.93
C PHE A 306 -8.25 -22.79 4.35
N GLY A 307 -7.88 -24.07 4.53
CA GLY A 307 -6.63 -24.61 3.99
C GLY A 307 -6.55 -24.58 2.47
N LEU A 308 -7.68 -24.76 1.77
CA LEU A 308 -7.74 -24.69 0.31
C LEU A 308 -7.39 -23.28 -0.19
N TYR A 309 -7.92 -22.23 0.42
CA TYR A 309 -7.63 -20.85 0.02
C TYR A 309 -6.17 -20.49 0.28
N GLN A 310 -5.61 -20.90 1.40
CA GLN A 310 -4.19 -20.69 1.70
C GLN A 310 -3.30 -21.43 0.70
N GLY A 311 -3.63 -22.71 0.44
CA GLY A 311 -2.93 -23.52 -0.56
C GLY A 311 -2.99 -22.93 -1.96
N ALA A 312 -4.16 -22.41 -2.38
CA ALA A 312 -4.33 -21.76 -3.69
C ALA A 312 -3.48 -20.48 -3.82
N LEU A 313 -3.41 -19.67 -2.78
CA LEU A 313 -2.57 -18.47 -2.78
C LEU A 313 -1.08 -18.83 -2.88
N LEU A 314 -0.62 -19.81 -2.12
CA LEU A 314 0.78 -20.28 -2.19
C LEU A 314 1.10 -20.89 -3.56
N ALA A 315 0.17 -21.66 -4.13
CA ALA A 315 0.30 -22.24 -5.48
C ALA A 315 0.38 -21.14 -6.55
N LEU A 316 -0.44 -20.08 -6.44
CA LEU A 316 -0.38 -18.92 -7.33
C LEU A 316 0.98 -18.23 -7.26
N ILE A 317 1.50 -17.97 -6.05
CA ILE A 317 2.81 -17.34 -5.87
C ILE A 317 3.90 -18.22 -6.50
N ALA A 318 3.91 -19.52 -6.21
CA ALA A 318 4.89 -20.46 -6.77
C ALA A 318 4.81 -20.55 -8.29
N ALA A 319 3.60 -20.66 -8.85
CA ALA A 319 3.39 -20.70 -10.30
C ALA A 319 3.87 -19.42 -10.99
N CYS A 320 3.60 -18.26 -10.43
CA CYS A 320 4.08 -16.98 -10.95
C CYS A 320 5.61 -16.87 -10.87
N MET A 321 6.25 -17.34 -9.80
CA MET A 321 7.72 -17.35 -9.69
C MET A 321 8.35 -18.27 -10.74
N ILE A 322 7.77 -19.44 -10.98
CA ILE A 322 8.20 -20.38 -12.04
C ILE A 322 8.00 -19.74 -13.42
N ALA A 323 6.84 -19.14 -13.67
CA ALA A 323 6.55 -18.45 -14.93
C ALA A 323 7.52 -17.29 -15.18
N TYR A 324 7.82 -16.49 -14.14
CA TYR A 324 8.83 -15.44 -14.20
C TYR A 324 10.22 -16.00 -14.56
N ALA A 325 10.64 -17.07 -13.87
CA ALA A 325 11.91 -17.72 -14.11
C ALA A 325 12.02 -18.27 -15.55
N ALA A 326 10.97 -18.92 -16.05
CA ALA A 326 10.90 -19.42 -17.42
C ALA A 326 10.96 -18.28 -18.45
N THR A 327 10.20 -17.21 -18.24
CA THR A 327 10.11 -16.07 -19.16
C THR A 327 11.45 -15.33 -19.25
N TRP A 328 12.09 -15.10 -18.12
CA TRP A 328 13.30 -14.29 -18.01
C TRP A 328 14.58 -15.13 -17.91
N ARG A 329 14.48 -16.46 -18.07
CA ARG A 329 15.61 -17.41 -18.06
C ARG A 329 16.45 -17.32 -16.78
N VAL A 330 15.76 -17.18 -15.64
CA VAL A 330 16.42 -17.23 -14.31
C VAL A 330 16.84 -18.66 -14.02
N SER A 331 18.02 -18.86 -13.41
CA SER A 331 18.53 -20.20 -13.10
C SER A 331 17.65 -20.92 -12.07
N ALA A 332 17.69 -22.26 -12.08
CA ALA A 332 16.95 -23.07 -11.12
C ALA A 332 17.41 -22.81 -9.67
N ALA A 333 18.72 -22.65 -9.45
CA ALA A 333 19.26 -22.34 -8.14
C ALA A 333 18.73 -21.01 -7.58
N GLU A 334 18.73 -19.96 -8.40
CA GLU A 334 18.20 -18.65 -7.99
C GLU A 334 16.68 -18.70 -7.75
N THR A 335 15.95 -19.41 -8.59
CA THR A 335 14.48 -19.55 -8.44
C THR A 335 14.13 -20.25 -7.13
N LEU A 336 14.78 -21.39 -6.84
CA LEU A 336 14.56 -22.11 -5.58
C LEU A 336 15.01 -21.30 -4.36
N ALA A 337 16.18 -20.64 -4.44
CA ALA A 337 16.65 -19.76 -3.39
C ALA A 337 15.63 -18.63 -3.11
N SER A 338 15.03 -18.05 -4.15
CA SER A 338 14.00 -17.02 -4.02
C SER A 338 12.70 -17.56 -3.41
N MET A 339 12.28 -18.77 -3.78
CA MET A 339 11.09 -19.41 -3.18
C MET A 339 11.29 -19.68 -1.68
N PHE A 340 12.44 -20.24 -1.31
CA PHE A 340 12.79 -20.45 0.09
C PHE A 340 12.92 -19.12 0.85
N ALA A 341 13.49 -18.11 0.22
CA ALA A 341 13.61 -16.77 0.80
C ALA A 341 12.25 -16.13 1.07
N VAL A 342 11.27 -16.27 0.17
CA VAL A 342 9.88 -15.82 0.39
C VAL A 342 9.27 -16.54 1.59
N ALA A 343 9.41 -17.87 1.67
CA ALA A 343 8.92 -18.64 2.81
C ALA A 343 9.58 -18.21 4.13
N ALA A 344 10.90 -18.05 4.13
CA ALA A 344 11.65 -17.59 5.32
C ALA A 344 11.22 -16.19 5.75
N GLY A 345 11.13 -15.24 4.81
CA GLY A 345 10.74 -13.87 5.09
C GLY A 345 9.33 -13.76 5.68
N ALA A 346 8.38 -14.49 5.12
CA ALA A 346 7.01 -14.55 5.65
C ALA A 346 6.97 -15.18 7.05
N SER A 347 7.66 -16.30 7.26
CA SER A 347 7.71 -16.98 8.55
C SER A 347 8.38 -16.12 9.63
N ILE A 348 9.49 -15.45 9.31
CA ILE A 348 10.17 -14.53 10.25
C ILE A 348 9.26 -13.38 10.64
N ALA A 349 8.52 -12.80 9.70
CA ALA A 349 7.58 -11.74 10.01
C ALA A 349 6.44 -12.21 10.95
N LEU A 350 5.91 -13.41 10.74
CA LEU A 350 4.93 -14.01 11.65
C LEU A 350 5.51 -14.23 13.05
N LEU A 351 6.76 -14.71 13.16
CA LEU A 351 7.44 -14.84 14.45
C LEU A 351 7.65 -13.50 15.15
N VAL A 352 7.99 -12.46 14.43
CA VAL A 352 8.11 -11.09 14.98
C VAL A 352 6.78 -10.62 15.52
N LEU A 353 5.68 -10.88 14.81
CA LEU A 353 4.34 -10.54 15.26
C LEU A 353 3.92 -11.33 16.50
N ASP A 354 4.22 -12.63 16.56
CA ASP A 354 3.93 -13.48 17.72
C ASP A 354 4.65 -13.01 19.00
N VAL A 355 5.91 -12.64 18.89
CA VAL A 355 6.68 -12.08 20.01
C VAL A 355 6.12 -10.74 20.51
N GLN A 356 5.55 -9.94 19.61
CA GLN A 356 5.01 -8.61 19.92
C GLN A 356 3.56 -8.65 20.42
N TYR A 357 2.79 -9.64 19.98
CA TYR A 357 1.34 -9.72 20.17
C TYR A 357 0.93 -11.16 20.49
N ASP A 358 -0.19 -11.32 21.17
CA ASP A 358 -0.75 -12.63 21.45
C ASP A 358 -1.08 -13.42 20.17
N ALA A 359 -0.81 -14.73 20.18
CA ALA A 359 -1.01 -15.67 19.07
C ALA A 359 -2.43 -15.60 18.44
N ASN A 360 -3.46 -15.34 19.24
CA ASN A 360 -4.84 -15.20 18.76
C ASN A 360 -5.02 -14.11 17.70
N ASN A 361 -4.14 -13.14 17.64
CA ASN A 361 -4.20 -12.02 16.71
C ASN A 361 -3.61 -12.38 15.33
N VAL A 362 -2.67 -13.30 15.30
CA VAL A 362 -2.03 -13.79 14.06
C VAL A 362 -3.03 -14.57 13.20
N ILE A 363 -4.06 -15.18 13.80
CA ILE A 363 -5.13 -15.89 13.07
C ILE A 363 -5.83 -14.98 12.04
N ALA A 364 -6.00 -13.70 12.35
CA ALA A 364 -6.60 -12.74 11.41
C ALA A 364 -5.77 -12.56 10.12
N VAL A 365 -4.45 -12.72 10.21
CA VAL A 365 -3.53 -12.69 9.06
C VAL A 365 -3.57 -14.00 8.29
N LEU A 366 -3.73 -15.10 8.99
CA LEU A 366 -3.77 -16.42 8.37
C LEU A 366 -5.06 -16.68 7.58
N ASN A 367 -6.14 -15.96 7.86
CA ASN A 367 -7.39 -16.04 7.10
C ASN A 367 -7.90 -14.67 6.60
N PRO A 368 -7.11 -13.95 5.81
CA PRO A 368 -7.45 -12.59 5.37
C PRO A 368 -8.61 -12.55 4.37
N LEU A 369 -8.80 -13.60 3.57
CA LEU A 369 -9.88 -13.64 2.58
C LEU A 369 -11.24 -13.76 3.26
N GLU A 370 -11.38 -14.57 4.29
CA GLU A 370 -12.62 -14.65 5.04
C GLU A 370 -12.93 -13.34 5.74
N LYS A 371 -11.93 -12.74 6.39
CA LYS A 371 -12.09 -11.42 7.00
C LYS A 371 -12.52 -10.36 5.98
N MET A 372 -12.01 -10.41 4.75
CA MET A 372 -12.47 -9.54 3.65
C MET A 372 -13.92 -9.78 3.28
N LEU A 373 -14.38 -11.04 3.29
CA LEU A 373 -15.73 -11.41 2.90
C LEU A 373 -16.76 -11.13 4.02
N THR A 374 -16.42 -11.36 5.29
CA THR A 374 -17.31 -11.03 6.43
C THR A 374 -17.69 -9.56 6.48
N PHE A 375 -16.79 -8.68 6.14
CA PHE A 375 -17.12 -7.25 6.04
C PHE A 375 -18.05 -6.90 4.88
N ALA A 376 -18.20 -7.78 3.91
CA ALA A 376 -19.12 -7.59 2.79
C ALA A 376 -20.57 -7.92 3.17
N ASP A 377 -20.75 -8.89 4.05
CA ASP A 377 -22.08 -9.41 4.40
C ASP A 377 -22.87 -8.43 5.28
N ALA A 378 -22.21 -7.55 6.01
CA ALA A 378 -22.88 -6.53 6.83
C ALA A 378 -23.75 -5.54 6.04
N ASN A 379 -23.58 -5.46 4.72
CA ASN A 379 -24.29 -4.51 3.86
C ASN A 379 -25.15 -5.16 2.76
N THR A 380 -25.21 -6.49 2.66
CA THR A 380 -25.99 -7.18 1.63
C THR A 380 -26.87 -8.27 2.25
N THR A 381 -28.17 -8.15 2.03
CA THR A 381 -29.20 -9.09 2.45
C THR A 381 -29.18 -10.42 1.66
N ASP A 382 -28.32 -10.55 0.64
CA ASP A 382 -28.25 -11.71 -0.25
C ASP A 382 -26.98 -12.54 -0.04
N VAL A 383 -26.77 -13.00 1.18
CA VAL A 383 -25.66 -13.92 1.55
C VAL A 383 -25.71 -15.26 0.79
N ALA A 384 -26.87 -15.68 0.32
CA ALA A 384 -27.07 -16.94 -0.38
C ALA A 384 -26.36 -17.02 -1.75
N SER A 385 -26.09 -15.89 -2.40
CA SER A 385 -25.47 -15.85 -3.72
C SER A 385 -23.93 -15.95 -3.69
N GLY A 386 -23.29 -15.63 -2.56
CA GLY A 386 -21.82 -15.61 -2.46
C GLY A 386 -21.16 -16.97 -2.22
N SER A 387 -21.91 -18.01 -1.87
CA SER A 387 -21.35 -19.33 -1.50
C SER A 387 -21.01 -20.24 -2.68
N SER A 388 -21.52 -19.97 -3.87
CA SER A 388 -21.22 -20.72 -5.08
C SER A 388 -20.16 -20.05 -5.94
N LEU A 389 -19.44 -20.82 -6.76
CA LEU A 389 -18.48 -20.29 -7.73
C LEU A 389 -19.15 -19.26 -8.67
N SER A 390 -20.39 -19.53 -9.08
CA SER A 390 -21.19 -18.59 -9.88
C SER A 390 -21.49 -17.29 -9.14
N GLY A 391 -21.77 -17.34 -7.85
CA GLY A 391 -21.97 -16.14 -7.02
C GLY A 391 -20.71 -15.29 -6.92
N ILE A 392 -19.53 -15.90 -6.72
CA ILE A 392 -18.24 -15.20 -6.70
C ILE A 392 -17.95 -14.54 -8.06
N LEU A 393 -18.22 -15.23 -9.17
CA LEU A 393 -18.03 -14.68 -10.51
C LEU A 393 -18.98 -13.51 -10.78
N LEU A 394 -20.26 -13.62 -10.41
CA LEU A 394 -21.23 -12.52 -10.54
C LEU A 394 -20.79 -11.29 -9.75
N LEU A 395 -20.30 -11.47 -8.51
CA LEU A 395 -19.77 -10.38 -7.70
C LEU A 395 -18.53 -9.73 -8.33
N LEU A 396 -17.66 -10.54 -8.95
CA LEU A 396 -16.51 -10.01 -9.66
C LEU A 396 -16.96 -9.19 -10.88
N PHE A 397 -17.94 -9.66 -11.64
CA PHE A 397 -18.49 -8.94 -12.80
C PHE A 397 -19.18 -7.64 -12.39
N ASP A 398 -19.99 -7.63 -11.34
CA ASP A 398 -20.63 -6.43 -10.82
C ASP A 398 -19.60 -5.43 -10.27
N GLY A 399 -18.61 -5.94 -9.53
CA GLY A 399 -17.45 -5.16 -9.10
C GLY A 399 -16.70 -4.54 -10.27
N MET A 400 -16.44 -5.30 -11.32
CA MET A 400 -15.78 -4.81 -12.54
C MET A 400 -16.61 -3.73 -13.24
N ALA A 401 -17.91 -3.91 -13.38
CA ALA A 401 -18.80 -2.90 -13.98
C ALA A 401 -18.78 -1.59 -13.18
N SER A 402 -18.90 -1.68 -11.86
CA SER A 402 -18.83 -0.53 -10.94
C SER A 402 -17.48 0.19 -11.03
N VAL A 403 -16.38 -0.54 -11.08
CA VAL A 403 -15.04 0.02 -11.20
C VAL A 403 -14.86 0.69 -12.55
N LEU A 404 -15.21 0.03 -13.65
CA LEU A 404 -15.11 0.58 -15.00
C LEU A 404 -15.93 1.86 -15.15
N ALA A 405 -17.13 1.93 -14.58
CA ALA A 405 -17.93 3.15 -14.54
C ALA A 405 -17.18 4.30 -13.84
N ARG A 406 -16.55 4.03 -12.70
CA ARG A 406 -15.78 5.04 -11.94
C ARG A 406 -14.47 5.46 -12.62
N TYR A 407 -13.85 4.55 -13.37
CA TYR A 407 -12.63 4.83 -14.15
C TYR A 407 -12.92 5.59 -15.47
N SER A 408 -14.16 5.48 -15.98
CA SER A 408 -14.52 6.03 -17.29
C SER A 408 -15.24 7.36 -17.20
N PHE A 409 -16.02 7.62 -16.15
CA PHE A 409 -16.93 8.76 -16.06
C PHE A 409 -16.51 9.76 -14.98
N VAL A 410 -16.08 10.94 -15.40
CA VAL A 410 -15.77 12.08 -14.52
C VAL A 410 -17.00 12.57 -13.76
N LEU A 411 -18.17 12.48 -14.41
CA LEU A 411 -19.45 12.93 -13.85
C LEU A 411 -20.12 11.90 -12.92
N HIS A 412 -19.42 10.79 -12.61
CA HIS A 412 -19.90 9.83 -11.63
C HIS A 412 -20.03 10.51 -10.24
N PRO A 413 -21.05 10.18 -9.41
CA PRO A 413 -21.22 10.77 -8.07
C PRO A 413 -19.98 10.65 -7.15
N SER A 414 -19.18 9.61 -7.37
CA SER A 414 -17.89 9.39 -6.69
C SER A 414 -16.85 8.98 -7.72
N PRO A 415 -16.36 9.90 -8.56
CA PRO A 415 -15.37 9.59 -9.57
C PRO A 415 -14.06 9.16 -8.89
N ARG A 416 -13.32 8.26 -9.55
CA ARG A 416 -11.97 7.97 -9.10
C ARG A 416 -11.06 9.17 -9.39
N PRO A 417 -10.26 9.65 -8.42
CA PRO A 417 -9.34 10.77 -8.67
C PRO A 417 -8.38 10.54 -9.83
N THR A 418 -7.96 9.27 -10.04
CA THR A 418 -7.05 8.89 -11.13
C THR A 418 -7.71 8.70 -12.51
N VAL A 419 -8.99 9.01 -12.68
CA VAL A 419 -9.72 8.83 -13.96
C VAL A 419 -9.00 9.47 -15.14
N PHE A 420 -8.47 10.67 -14.96
CA PHE A 420 -7.73 11.38 -16.04
C PHE A 420 -6.43 10.68 -16.41
N LEU A 421 -5.72 10.11 -15.42
CA LEU A 421 -4.52 9.31 -15.68
C LEU A 421 -4.88 8.05 -16.46
N THR A 422 -5.99 7.39 -16.12
CA THR A 422 -6.48 6.22 -16.85
C THR A 422 -6.75 6.56 -18.32
N TRP A 423 -7.35 7.71 -18.62
CA TRP A 423 -7.56 8.17 -19.98
C TRP A 423 -6.25 8.45 -20.74
N LEU A 424 -5.19 8.85 -20.05
CA LEU A 424 -3.87 9.01 -20.65
C LEU A 424 -3.16 7.66 -20.86
N ILE A 425 -3.30 6.73 -19.92
CA ILE A 425 -2.63 5.42 -19.93
C ILE A 425 -3.12 4.56 -21.09
N VAL A 426 -4.43 4.47 -21.34
CA VAL A 426 -4.99 3.62 -22.39
C VAL A 426 -4.44 3.96 -23.79
N PRO A 427 -4.53 5.22 -24.28
CA PRO A 427 -3.91 5.58 -25.54
C PRO A 427 -2.38 5.47 -25.50
N GLY A 428 -1.73 5.71 -24.35
CA GLY A 428 -0.30 5.53 -24.17
C GLY A 428 0.14 4.08 -24.39
N ILE A 429 -0.60 3.10 -23.86
CA ILE A 429 -0.36 1.67 -24.10
C ILE A 429 -0.45 1.33 -25.59
N VAL A 430 -1.50 1.79 -26.27
CA VAL A 430 -1.70 1.56 -27.71
C VAL A 430 -0.54 2.17 -28.51
N LEU A 431 -0.12 3.38 -28.14
CA LEU A 431 0.96 4.08 -28.85
C LEU A 431 2.32 3.38 -28.62
N ALA A 432 2.64 2.99 -27.39
CA ALA A 432 3.85 2.22 -27.08
C ALA A 432 3.87 0.88 -27.83
N TRP A 433 2.72 0.18 -27.87
CA TRP A 433 2.59 -1.07 -28.62
C TRP A 433 2.86 -0.88 -30.13
N ARG A 434 2.26 0.15 -30.75
CA ARG A 434 2.45 0.47 -32.19
C ARG A 434 3.88 0.88 -32.52
N ARG A 435 4.61 1.44 -31.59
CA ARG A 435 6.04 1.81 -31.74
C ARG A 435 6.99 0.62 -31.61
N GLY A 436 6.51 -0.53 -31.16
CA GLY A 436 7.33 -1.70 -30.91
C GLY A 436 7.84 -1.81 -29.47
N ASP A 437 7.53 -0.84 -28.60
CA ASP A 437 7.86 -0.84 -27.16
C ASP A 437 6.90 -1.76 -26.37
N ARG A 438 6.70 -2.99 -26.89
CA ARG A 438 5.68 -3.95 -26.41
C ARG A 438 5.83 -4.26 -24.93
N LEU A 439 7.08 -4.38 -24.44
CA LEU A 439 7.33 -4.69 -23.02
C LEU A 439 6.81 -3.58 -22.12
N VAL A 440 7.05 -2.31 -22.46
CA VAL A 440 6.55 -1.15 -21.70
C VAL A 440 5.02 -1.11 -21.72
N ALA A 441 4.41 -1.38 -22.87
CA ALA A 441 2.95 -1.47 -22.99
C ALA A 441 2.37 -2.57 -22.09
N ILE A 442 2.99 -3.76 -22.05
CA ILE A 442 2.57 -4.87 -21.19
C ILE A 442 2.78 -4.53 -19.70
N GLN A 443 3.89 -3.87 -19.34
CA GLN A 443 4.15 -3.42 -17.96
C GLN A 443 3.07 -2.45 -17.47
N ALA A 444 2.75 -1.44 -18.28
CA ALA A 444 1.71 -0.47 -17.95
C ALA A 444 0.31 -1.13 -17.89
N LEU A 445 0.02 -2.04 -18.83
CA LEU A 445 -1.23 -2.80 -18.85
C LEU A 445 -1.38 -3.68 -17.60
N ALA A 446 -0.33 -4.37 -17.17
CA ALA A 446 -0.35 -5.21 -15.98
C ALA A 446 -0.65 -4.38 -14.72
N LEU A 447 -0.02 -3.22 -14.56
CA LEU A 447 -0.27 -2.31 -13.44
C LEU A 447 -1.71 -1.77 -13.45
N LEU A 448 -2.22 -1.39 -14.63
CA LEU A 448 -3.59 -0.90 -14.78
C LEU A 448 -4.62 -2.00 -14.47
N LEU A 449 -4.45 -3.19 -15.06
CA LEU A 449 -5.36 -4.33 -14.82
C LEU A 449 -5.29 -4.79 -13.36
N GLY A 450 -4.09 -4.78 -12.74
CA GLY A 450 -3.94 -5.06 -11.32
C GLY A 450 -4.71 -4.07 -10.45
N ALA A 451 -4.61 -2.78 -10.73
CA ALA A 451 -5.38 -1.75 -10.01
C ALA A 451 -6.90 -1.96 -10.18
N ILE A 452 -7.36 -2.21 -11.41
CA ILE A 452 -8.79 -2.48 -11.68
C ILE A 452 -9.27 -3.74 -10.95
N GLY A 453 -8.48 -4.84 -10.97
CA GLY A 453 -8.83 -6.09 -10.32
C GLY A 453 -8.89 -5.96 -8.78
N ILE A 454 -7.92 -5.27 -8.18
CA ILE A 454 -7.91 -4.99 -6.74
C ILE A 454 -9.14 -4.18 -6.34
N ASP A 455 -9.46 -3.13 -7.09
CA ASP A 455 -10.64 -2.32 -6.80
C ASP A 455 -11.95 -3.10 -7.03
N ALA A 456 -12.03 -3.93 -8.06
CA ALA A 456 -13.21 -4.77 -8.32
C ALA A 456 -13.50 -5.74 -7.16
N LEU A 457 -12.46 -6.32 -6.58
CA LEU A 457 -12.58 -7.18 -5.38
C LEU A 457 -12.87 -6.37 -4.12
N GLY A 458 -12.45 -5.12 -4.07
CA GLY A 458 -12.67 -4.19 -2.95
C GLY A 458 -14.01 -3.45 -2.95
N VAL A 459 -14.80 -3.54 -4.03
CA VAL A 459 -16.08 -2.78 -4.20
C VAL A 459 -17.05 -3.01 -3.06
N ARG A 460 -17.10 -4.21 -2.49
CA ARG A 460 -17.99 -4.55 -1.37
C ARG A 460 -17.79 -3.65 -0.14
N ARG A 461 -16.59 -3.10 0.08
CA ARG A 461 -16.32 -2.13 1.16
C ARG A 461 -16.65 -0.69 0.80
N GLY A 462 -17.18 -0.45 -0.38
CA GLY A 462 -17.31 0.87 -0.95
C GLY A 462 -15.94 1.39 -1.42
N LEU A 463 -15.89 1.97 -2.62
CA LEU A 463 -14.68 2.60 -3.15
C LEU A 463 -14.58 4.01 -2.58
N LYS A 464 -14.16 4.13 -1.32
CA LYS A 464 -13.89 5.41 -0.66
C LYS A 464 -12.46 5.85 -0.93
N SER A 465 -12.19 7.15 -0.84
CA SER A 465 -10.89 7.75 -1.15
C SER A 465 -9.74 7.16 -0.34
N GLU A 466 -9.98 6.74 0.90
CA GLU A 466 -8.97 6.12 1.76
C GLU A 466 -8.45 4.77 1.23
N TYR A 467 -9.27 4.00 0.51
CA TYR A 467 -8.86 2.69 -0.02
C TYR A 467 -8.10 2.79 -1.35
N PHE A 468 -8.14 3.92 -2.04
CA PHE A 468 -7.36 4.11 -3.26
C PHE A 468 -5.85 4.12 -3.03
N ILE A 469 -5.40 4.19 -1.76
CA ILE A 469 -3.98 4.05 -1.42
C ILE A 469 -3.39 2.71 -1.90
N PHE A 470 -4.21 1.65 -2.03
CA PHE A 470 -3.77 0.35 -2.52
C PHE A 470 -3.59 0.30 -4.05
N THR A 471 -4.17 1.21 -4.81
CA THR A 471 -4.25 1.12 -6.27
C THR A 471 -3.81 2.36 -7.02
N ASP A 472 -3.99 3.57 -6.48
CA ASP A 472 -3.50 4.81 -7.08
C ASP A 472 -2.01 4.78 -7.44
N PRO A 473 -1.10 4.27 -6.58
CA PRO A 473 0.31 4.19 -6.92
C PRO A 473 0.60 3.34 -8.16
N LEU A 474 -0.15 2.25 -8.38
CA LEU A 474 0.01 1.40 -9.54
C LEU A 474 -0.33 2.15 -10.84
N ILE A 475 -1.41 2.92 -10.82
CA ILE A 475 -1.85 3.75 -11.96
C ILE A 475 -0.83 4.86 -12.22
N ILE A 476 -0.34 5.51 -11.18
CA ILE A 476 0.67 6.57 -11.30
C ILE A 476 1.98 6.02 -11.87
N ILE A 477 2.43 4.85 -11.41
CA ILE A 477 3.64 4.20 -11.94
C ILE A 477 3.44 3.79 -13.41
N ALA A 478 2.28 3.24 -13.77
CA ALA A 478 1.96 2.91 -15.17
C ALA A 478 2.03 4.14 -16.08
N GLY A 479 1.43 5.25 -15.65
CA GLY A 479 1.51 6.52 -16.37
C GLY A 479 2.94 7.06 -16.47
N ALA A 480 3.71 6.98 -15.40
CA ALA A 480 5.10 7.43 -15.37
C ALA A 480 5.99 6.62 -16.34
N ILE A 481 5.86 5.29 -16.37
CA ILE A 481 6.61 4.41 -17.28
C ILE A 481 6.28 4.71 -18.74
N LEU A 482 5.00 4.90 -19.06
CA LEU A 482 4.58 5.26 -20.42
C LEU A 482 5.10 6.64 -20.83
N LEU A 483 4.98 7.63 -19.96
CA LEU A 483 5.45 8.98 -20.24
C LEU A 483 6.97 9.02 -20.46
N ASP A 484 7.73 8.24 -19.67
CA ASP A 484 9.18 8.09 -19.82
C ASP A 484 9.55 7.45 -21.16
N CYS A 485 8.79 6.41 -21.60
CA CYS A 485 8.98 5.76 -22.89
C CYS A 485 8.62 6.66 -24.07
N LEU A 486 7.57 7.48 -23.92
CA LEU A 486 7.04 8.33 -24.99
C LEU A 486 7.67 9.73 -25.00
N SER A 487 8.58 10.04 -24.09
CA SER A 487 9.21 11.38 -23.96
C SER A 487 10.02 11.81 -25.19
N ASP A 488 10.51 10.85 -25.99
CA ASP A 488 11.30 11.11 -27.21
C ASP A 488 10.47 11.48 -28.44
N LEU A 489 9.13 11.53 -28.32
CA LEU A 489 8.25 11.83 -29.43
C LEU A 489 8.27 13.31 -29.85
N ARG A 490 7.97 13.57 -31.15
CA ARG A 490 7.70 14.91 -31.68
C ARG A 490 6.59 15.66 -30.93
N PHE A 491 5.72 14.92 -30.20
CA PHE A 491 4.66 15.44 -29.33
C PHE A 491 5.14 15.91 -27.95
N ARG A 492 6.43 15.85 -27.65
CA ARG A 492 7.01 16.27 -26.37
C ARG A 492 6.51 17.65 -25.92
N LYS A 493 6.34 18.58 -26.86
CA LYS A 493 5.83 19.94 -26.57
C LYS A 493 4.45 19.95 -25.93
N TRP A 494 3.59 18.98 -26.27
CA TRP A 494 2.22 18.88 -25.74
C TRP A 494 2.09 17.84 -24.62
N ALA A 495 2.93 16.81 -24.61
CA ALA A 495 2.84 15.71 -23.65
C ALA A 495 3.03 16.21 -22.20
N TYR A 496 4.04 17.03 -21.94
CA TYR A 496 4.28 17.58 -20.61
C TYR A 496 3.17 18.54 -20.13
N PRO A 497 2.78 19.59 -20.90
CA PRO A 497 1.67 20.46 -20.52
C PRO A 497 0.37 19.67 -20.26
N LEU A 498 0.05 18.72 -21.12
CA LEU A 498 -1.12 17.87 -20.93
C LEU A 498 -1.03 17.04 -19.66
N ALA A 499 0.11 16.38 -19.41
CA ALA A 499 0.33 15.61 -18.19
C ALA A 499 0.22 16.49 -16.93
N VAL A 500 0.83 17.69 -16.92
CA VAL A 500 0.71 18.63 -15.80
C VAL A 500 -0.74 19.04 -15.56
N THR A 501 -1.48 19.33 -16.62
CA THR A 501 -2.92 19.66 -16.53
C THR A 501 -3.72 18.51 -15.94
N LEU A 502 -3.51 17.27 -16.44
CA LEU A 502 -4.20 16.08 -15.94
C LEU A 502 -3.81 15.76 -14.49
N PHE A 503 -2.55 15.93 -14.11
CA PHE A 503 -2.11 15.80 -12.72
C PHE A 503 -2.73 16.89 -11.83
N GLY A 504 -2.81 18.13 -12.31
CA GLY A 504 -3.49 19.22 -11.61
C GLY A 504 -4.97 18.92 -11.35
N LEU A 505 -5.67 18.40 -12.35
CA LEU A 505 -7.06 17.93 -12.21
C LEU A 505 -7.19 16.76 -11.24
N HIS A 506 -6.28 15.79 -11.30
CA HIS A 506 -6.21 14.68 -10.37
C HIS A 506 -6.08 15.18 -8.92
N ILE A 507 -5.19 16.15 -8.69
CA ILE A 507 -5.00 16.75 -7.37
C ILE A 507 -6.26 17.48 -6.90
N ALA A 508 -6.84 18.32 -7.76
CA ALA A 508 -8.05 19.07 -7.41
C ALA A 508 -9.20 18.15 -7.00
N ILE A 509 -9.42 17.06 -7.75
CA ILE A 509 -10.43 16.05 -7.45
C ILE A 509 -10.07 15.27 -6.19
N GLY A 510 -8.81 14.85 -6.04
CA GLY A 510 -8.34 14.09 -4.89
C GLY A 510 -8.41 14.85 -3.57
N GLN A 511 -8.27 16.19 -3.59
CA GLN A 511 -8.37 17.03 -2.40
C GLN A 511 -9.80 17.45 -2.04
N ALA A 512 -10.75 17.39 -2.97
CA ALA A 512 -12.11 17.89 -2.77
C ALA A 512 -12.84 17.17 -1.62
N GLU A 513 -12.82 15.83 -1.62
CA GLU A 513 -13.49 15.03 -0.57
C GLU A 513 -12.82 15.17 0.80
N PRO A 514 -11.49 15.04 0.96
CA PRO A 514 -10.80 15.30 2.23
C PRO A 514 -11.02 16.70 2.80
N ILE A 515 -11.05 17.74 1.96
CA ILE A 515 -11.34 19.12 2.39
C ILE A 515 -12.80 19.24 2.84
N LYS A 516 -13.75 18.71 2.06
CA LYS A 516 -15.17 18.71 2.44
C LYS A 516 -15.40 17.99 3.76
N TYR A 517 -14.71 16.87 3.97
CA TYR A 517 -14.75 16.14 5.22
C TYR A 517 -14.21 16.99 6.38
N ALA A 518 -13.08 17.66 6.20
CA ALA A 518 -12.49 18.53 7.20
C ALA A 518 -13.40 19.71 7.59
N LEU A 519 -14.20 20.21 6.66
CA LEU A 519 -15.13 21.32 6.89
C LEU A 519 -16.50 20.89 7.45
N LYS A 520 -16.86 19.62 7.40
CA LYS A 520 -18.14 19.11 7.92
C LYS A 520 -18.18 19.28 9.45
N ARG A 521 -19.28 19.73 10.00
CA ARG A 521 -19.51 19.87 11.45
C ARG A 521 -20.53 18.83 11.92
N SER A 522 -20.29 18.22 13.07
CA SER A 522 -21.20 17.30 13.78
C SER A 522 -21.05 17.53 15.28
N GLY A 523 -22.13 17.33 16.05
CA GLY A 523 -22.07 17.42 17.50
C GLY A 523 -21.32 16.24 18.13
N PRO A 524 -20.78 16.38 19.33
CA PRO A 524 -20.04 15.31 20.02
C PRO A 524 -20.94 14.13 20.39
N GLU A 525 -22.25 14.36 20.62
CA GLU A 525 -23.22 13.33 21.01
C GLU A 525 -23.35 12.23 19.96
N SER A 526 -23.10 12.56 18.68
CA SER A 526 -23.13 11.59 17.58
C SER A 526 -22.07 10.48 17.74
N THR A 527 -21.11 10.65 18.64
CA THR A 527 -20.05 9.67 18.90
C THR A 527 -20.35 8.71 20.04
N CYS A 528 -21.41 8.95 20.84
CA CYS A 528 -21.62 8.24 22.11
C CYS A 528 -21.91 6.74 21.92
N GLU A 529 -22.75 6.36 20.97
CA GLU A 529 -23.05 4.96 20.68
C GLU A 529 -21.79 4.23 20.23
N TRP A 530 -21.08 4.86 19.30
CA TRP A 530 -19.82 4.35 18.78
C TRP A 530 -18.74 4.24 19.88
N SER A 531 -18.57 5.27 20.72
CA SER A 531 -17.59 5.29 21.79
C SER A 531 -17.83 4.18 22.84
N ARG A 532 -19.07 3.88 23.15
CA ARG A 532 -19.40 2.78 24.07
C ARG A 532 -18.88 1.42 23.59
N TYR A 533 -18.95 1.20 22.28
CA TYR A 533 -18.51 -0.06 21.68
C TYR A 533 -16.99 -0.13 21.51
N TYR A 534 -16.40 0.92 20.95
CA TYR A 534 -14.99 0.91 20.54
C TYR A 534 -14.02 1.45 21.60
N LEU A 535 -14.50 2.17 22.60
CA LEU A 535 -13.71 2.76 23.68
C LEU A 535 -14.22 2.36 25.07
N PRO A 536 -14.34 1.05 25.37
CA PRO A 536 -15.09 0.60 26.55
C PRO A 536 -14.53 1.11 27.90
N LEU A 537 -13.24 1.46 27.96
CA LEU A 537 -12.58 1.99 29.16
C LEU A 537 -12.49 3.53 29.18
N LEU A 538 -12.98 4.21 28.15
CA LEU A 538 -12.92 5.67 28.04
C LEU A 538 -14.33 6.24 27.85
N GLN A 539 -14.84 6.92 28.86
CA GLN A 539 -16.15 7.57 28.76
C GLN A 539 -15.99 9.06 28.42
N PRO A 540 -16.46 9.51 27.25
CA PRO A 540 -16.49 10.94 26.95
C PRO A 540 -17.41 11.71 27.88
N PRO A 541 -17.06 12.94 28.32
CA PRO A 541 -17.84 13.74 29.28
C PRO A 541 -19.28 14.05 28.84
N TRP A 542 -19.54 14.10 27.55
CA TRP A 542 -20.87 14.39 26.97
C TRP A 542 -21.73 13.13 26.78
N CYS A 543 -21.19 11.95 27.04
CA CYS A 543 -21.95 10.71 26.93
C CYS A 543 -22.47 10.29 28.31
N ALA A 544 -23.77 10.05 28.42
CA ALA A 544 -24.36 9.51 29.65
C ALA A 544 -23.71 8.16 30.03
N ALA A 545 -23.55 7.91 31.31
CA ALA A 545 -23.08 6.62 31.78
C ALA A 545 -23.98 5.49 31.23
N PRO A 546 -23.42 4.33 30.83
CA PRO A 546 -24.23 3.20 30.42
C PRO A 546 -25.13 2.79 31.60
N PRO A 547 -26.39 2.38 31.35
CA PRO A 547 -27.23 1.86 32.40
C PRO A 547 -26.50 0.72 33.09
N ALA A 548 -26.51 0.70 34.43
CA ALA A 548 -25.91 -0.38 35.19
C ALA A 548 -26.48 -1.71 34.67
N ARG A 549 -25.60 -2.64 34.29
CA ARG A 549 -26.05 -4.00 33.90
C ARG A 549 -26.66 -4.62 35.16
N SER A 550 -27.98 -4.71 35.18
CA SER A 550 -28.73 -5.44 36.19
C SER A 550 -28.52 -6.93 36.05
#